data_fb299a6a54576a205e2307fb423377bb
#
_entry.id   fb299a6a54576a205e2307fb423377bb
#
_cell.length_a   1.000
_cell.length_b   1.000
_cell.length_c   1.000
_cell.angle_alpha   90.00
_cell.angle_beta   90.00
_cell.angle_gamma   90.00
#
_symmetry.space_group_name_H-M   'P 1'
#
loop_
_entity.id
_entity.type
_entity.pdbx_description
1 polymer ?
#
loop_
_entity_poly.entity_id
_entity_poly.type
_entity_poly.pdbx_seq_one_letter_code
_entity_poly.pdbx_strand_id
1 'polypeptide(L)'
;MLQRFKDETYLMRIYLAGPAVFRPDAIEHGERLKALCAEFGFIGLYPLDKQVPNEIELPREQAAWIYRANLELLGQADAVLADLNFFRGGEPDSGTSFEVGYAAAQGKPIYGYLDGEGSYAERLQRQHPQLCGVSGLDCDGLQLEAFDLPVNLMLAVPATLICGGPREALQCMAKALRPAPHA
;
A
#
# COMPACT_ATOMS: atom_id res chain seq x y z
N MET A 1 -32.87 -20.96 -27.70
CA MET A 1 -31.42 -20.80 -27.88
C MET A 1 -30.92 -20.05 -26.65
N LEU A 2 -30.64 -20.82 -25.58
CA LEU A 2 -30.25 -20.27 -24.26
C LEU A 2 -28.75 -20.05 -24.26
N GLN A 3 -28.36 -18.78 -24.23
CA GLN A 3 -26.98 -18.32 -24.22
C GLN A 3 -26.41 -18.63 -22.81
N ARG A 4 -25.49 -19.59 -22.74
CA ARG A 4 -24.68 -19.87 -21.57
C ARG A 4 -23.77 -18.68 -21.36
N PHE A 5 -24.13 -17.77 -20.46
CA PHE A 5 -23.15 -16.92 -19.79
C PHE A 5 -22.39 -17.80 -18.81
N LYS A 6 -21.17 -18.17 -19.19
CA LYS A 6 -20.20 -18.66 -18.22
C LYS A 6 -19.91 -17.49 -17.29
N ASP A 7 -20.28 -17.62 -16.02
CA ASP A 7 -19.75 -16.78 -14.95
C ASP A 7 -18.24 -16.98 -14.89
N GLU A 8 -17.48 -16.21 -15.64
CA GLU A 8 -16.08 -15.98 -15.36
C GLU A 8 -16.06 -15.17 -14.05
N THR A 9 -15.75 -15.84 -12.96
CA THR A 9 -15.60 -15.18 -11.65
C THR A 9 -14.54 -14.10 -11.78
N TYR A 10 -14.96 -12.83 -11.83
CA TYR A 10 -14.04 -11.70 -11.89
C TYR A 10 -13.16 -11.69 -10.64
N LEU A 11 -11.85 -11.81 -10.82
CA LEU A 11 -10.88 -11.70 -9.73
C LEU A 11 -10.40 -10.26 -9.61
N MET A 12 -10.65 -9.65 -8.45
CA MET A 12 -10.21 -8.29 -8.18
C MET A 12 -8.67 -8.19 -8.19
N ARG A 13 -8.18 -7.11 -8.79
CA ARG A 13 -6.76 -6.79 -8.89
C ARG A 13 -6.38 -5.82 -7.78
N ILE A 14 -5.36 -6.18 -7.02
CA ILE A 14 -4.90 -5.39 -5.87
C ILE A 14 -3.50 -4.85 -6.17
N TYR A 15 -3.36 -3.53 -6.20
CA TYR A 15 -2.04 -2.90 -6.30
C TYR A 15 -1.33 -2.98 -4.95
N LEU A 16 -0.08 -3.43 -4.96
CA LEU A 16 0.72 -3.69 -3.78
C LEU A 16 1.71 -2.54 -3.57
N ALA A 17 1.25 -1.47 -2.90
CA ALA A 17 2.06 -0.30 -2.60
C ALA A 17 2.95 -0.54 -1.38
N GLY A 18 4.21 -0.14 -1.43
CA GLY A 18 5.10 -0.27 -0.28
C GLY A 18 6.58 -0.15 -0.61
N PRO A 19 7.42 0.07 0.43
CA PRO A 19 8.86 0.22 0.28
C PRO A 19 9.60 -1.09 -0.03
N ALA A 20 8.90 -2.22 -0.14
CA ALA A 20 9.50 -3.53 -0.39
C ALA A 20 10.27 -3.58 -1.72
N VAL A 21 10.01 -2.68 -2.66
CA VAL A 21 10.77 -2.52 -3.91
C VAL A 21 12.25 -2.17 -3.68
N PHE A 22 12.62 -1.66 -2.51
CA PHE A 22 14.00 -1.34 -2.13
C PHE A 22 14.74 -2.49 -1.44
N ARG A 23 14.09 -3.63 -1.25
CA ARG A 23 14.71 -4.81 -0.64
C ARG A 23 15.70 -5.47 -1.59
N PRO A 24 16.77 -6.09 -1.11
CA PRO A 24 17.64 -6.92 -1.95
C PRO A 24 16.89 -8.08 -2.62
N ASP A 25 15.86 -8.63 -1.94
CA ASP A 25 14.98 -9.72 -2.41
C ASP A 25 13.62 -9.20 -2.93
N ALA A 26 13.58 -7.98 -3.49
CA ALA A 26 12.33 -7.29 -3.85
C ALA A 26 11.44 -8.12 -4.80
N ILE A 27 12.03 -8.78 -5.79
CA ILE A 27 11.29 -9.61 -6.76
C ILE A 27 10.65 -10.81 -6.05
N GLU A 28 11.44 -11.56 -5.28
CA GLU A 28 10.94 -12.73 -4.54
C GLU A 28 9.90 -12.33 -3.50
N HIS A 29 10.09 -11.18 -2.86
CA HIS A 29 9.12 -10.62 -1.92
C HIS A 29 7.80 -10.28 -2.63
N GLY A 30 7.87 -9.67 -3.81
CA GLY A 30 6.69 -9.40 -4.64
C GLY A 30 5.94 -10.68 -5.02
N GLU A 31 6.66 -11.74 -5.41
CA GLU A 31 6.04 -13.04 -5.71
C GLU A 31 5.34 -13.64 -4.48
N ARG A 32 5.94 -13.52 -3.28
CA ARG A 32 5.29 -13.95 -2.03
C ARG A 32 4.02 -13.16 -1.73
N LEU A 33 4.02 -11.84 -1.96
CA LEU A 33 2.82 -11.01 -1.78
C LEU A 33 1.73 -11.36 -2.80
N LYS A 34 2.09 -11.59 -4.07
CA LYS A 34 1.13 -12.03 -5.10
C LYS A 34 0.54 -13.40 -4.78
N ALA A 35 1.36 -14.34 -4.31
CA ALA A 35 0.88 -15.64 -3.85
C ALA A 35 -0.09 -15.50 -2.66
N LEU A 36 0.23 -14.60 -1.72
CA LEU A 36 -0.65 -14.30 -0.60
C LEU A 36 -1.99 -13.69 -1.08
N CYS A 37 -1.99 -12.78 -2.05
CA CYS A 37 -3.23 -12.28 -2.66
C CYS A 37 -4.06 -13.42 -3.26
N ALA A 38 -3.43 -14.37 -3.93
CA ALA A 38 -4.11 -15.52 -4.54
C ALA A 38 -4.77 -16.43 -3.49
N GLU A 39 -4.18 -16.63 -2.30
CA GLU A 39 -4.80 -17.35 -1.18
C GLU A 39 -6.15 -16.73 -0.78
N PHE A 40 -6.27 -15.42 -0.90
CA PHE A 40 -7.51 -14.67 -0.63
C PHE A 40 -8.38 -14.45 -1.89
N GLY A 41 -8.01 -15.02 -3.05
CA GLY A 41 -8.75 -14.95 -4.31
C GLY A 41 -8.66 -13.58 -4.98
N PHE A 42 -7.53 -12.91 -4.84
CA PHE A 42 -7.18 -11.67 -5.51
C PHE A 42 -6.01 -11.88 -6.48
N ILE A 43 -5.85 -10.97 -7.42
CA ILE A 43 -4.67 -10.87 -8.27
C ILE A 43 -3.81 -9.71 -7.74
N GLY A 44 -2.61 -10.01 -7.24
CA GLY A 44 -1.66 -8.98 -6.83
C GLY A 44 -0.96 -8.35 -8.05
N LEU A 45 -0.89 -7.04 -8.09
CA LEU A 45 -0.12 -6.24 -9.06
C LEU A 45 1.04 -5.58 -8.31
N TYR A 46 2.26 -5.94 -8.67
CA TYR A 46 3.43 -5.44 -7.96
C TYR A 46 4.25 -4.49 -8.85
N PRO A 47 4.80 -3.36 -8.31
CA PRO A 47 5.53 -2.37 -9.10
C PRO A 47 6.66 -2.90 -9.97
N LEU A 48 7.30 -4.01 -9.56
CA LEU A 48 8.38 -4.65 -10.31
C LEU A 48 7.92 -5.74 -11.29
N ASP A 49 6.61 -5.90 -11.53
CA ASP A 49 6.09 -6.84 -12.55
C ASP A 49 6.47 -6.44 -13.98
N LYS A 50 6.78 -5.17 -14.20
CA LYS A 50 7.31 -4.66 -15.46
C LYS A 50 8.77 -4.30 -15.30
N GLN A 51 9.61 -4.80 -16.18
CA GLN A 51 11.03 -4.45 -16.23
C GLN A 51 11.26 -3.27 -17.18
N VAL A 52 12.19 -2.39 -16.80
CA VAL A 52 12.63 -1.30 -17.68
C VAL A 52 13.25 -1.92 -18.93
N PRO A 53 12.82 -1.51 -20.14
CA PRO A 53 13.44 -1.97 -21.38
C PRO A 53 14.94 -1.66 -21.41
N ASN A 54 15.74 -2.60 -21.92
CA ASN A 54 17.21 -2.48 -21.97
C ASN A 54 17.67 -1.28 -22.80
N GLU A 55 16.86 -0.81 -23.73
CA GLU A 55 17.13 0.33 -24.59
C GLU A 55 17.09 1.67 -23.85
N ILE A 56 16.49 1.70 -22.64
CA ILE A 56 16.43 2.90 -21.81
C ILE A 56 17.65 2.92 -20.88
N GLU A 57 18.72 3.57 -21.32
CA GLU A 57 19.99 3.61 -20.61
C GLU A 57 20.08 4.75 -19.58
N LEU A 58 19.45 5.88 -19.87
CA LEU A 58 19.56 7.07 -19.02
C LEU A 58 18.74 6.92 -17.71
N PRO A 59 19.35 7.10 -16.54
CA PRO A 59 18.65 6.91 -15.26
C PRO A 59 17.36 7.74 -15.13
N ARG A 60 17.34 8.96 -15.65
CA ARG A 60 16.17 9.83 -15.63
C ARG A 60 15.03 9.30 -16.52
N GLU A 61 15.35 8.68 -17.62
CA GLU A 61 14.36 8.06 -18.52
C GLU A 61 13.83 6.77 -17.94
N GLN A 62 14.70 5.98 -17.27
CA GLN A 62 14.28 4.81 -16.49
C GLN A 62 13.29 5.21 -15.39
N ALA A 63 13.60 6.27 -14.62
CA ALA A 63 12.68 6.78 -13.59
C ALA A 63 11.33 7.21 -14.18
N ALA A 64 11.33 7.92 -15.31
CA ALA A 64 10.12 8.33 -15.99
C ALA A 64 9.30 7.14 -16.53
N TRP A 65 9.97 6.08 -16.97
CA TRP A 65 9.33 4.85 -17.40
C TRP A 65 8.68 4.11 -16.23
N ILE A 66 9.43 3.92 -15.12
CA ILE A 66 8.94 3.28 -13.89
C ILE A 66 7.70 4.00 -13.37
N TYR A 67 7.77 5.34 -13.28
CA TYR A 67 6.63 6.15 -12.86
C TYR A 67 5.38 5.86 -13.69
N ARG A 68 5.49 5.89 -15.02
CA ARG A 68 4.34 5.61 -15.92
C ARG A 68 3.83 4.17 -15.78
N ALA A 69 4.76 3.20 -15.68
CA ALA A 69 4.41 1.80 -15.50
C ALA A 69 3.63 1.55 -14.20
N ASN A 70 4.06 2.18 -13.09
CA ASN A 70 3.36 2.07 -11.81
C ASN A 70 1.97 2.71 -11.84
N LEU A 71 1.82 3.89 -12.46
CA LEU A 71 0.51 4.51 -12.62
C LEU A 71 -0.43 3.69 -13.51
N GLU A 72 0.10 3.05 -14.55
CA GLU A 72 -0.67 2.14 -15.39
C GLU A 72 -1.16 0.92 -14.60
N LEU A 73 -0.28 0.27 -13.82
CA LEU A 73 -0.65 -0.84 -12.94
C LEU A 73 -1.70 -0.42 -11.90
N LEU A 74 -1.48 0.72 -11.27
CA LEU A 74 -2.42 1.27 -10.28
C LEU A 74 -3.76 1.63 -10.93
N GLY A 75 -3.75 2.13 -12.18
CA GLY A 75 -4.96 2.37 -12.97
C GLY A 75 -5.77 1.09 -13.23
N GLN A 76 -5.11 -0.05 -13.41
CA GLN A 76 -5.72 -1.37 -13.64
C GLN A 76 -6.22 -2.06 -12.36
N ALA A 77 -5.80 -1.59 -11.19
CA ALA A 77 -6.19 -2.17 -9.92
C ALA A 77 -7.61 -1.75 -9.52
N ASP A 78 -8.31 -2.64 -8.82
CA ASP A 78 -9.63 -2.38 -8.23
C ASP A 78 -9.52 -1.81 -6.82
N ALA A 79 -8.43 -2.13 -6.10
CA ALA A 79 -8.13 -1.64 -4.76
C ALA A 79 -6.61 -1.59 -4.54
N VAL A 80 -6.21 -0.97 -3.44
CA VAL A 80 -4.79 -0.86 -3.03
C VAL A 80 -4.59 -1.50 -1.67
N LEU A 81 -3.53 -2.29 -1.56
CA LEU A 81 -2.95 -2.76 -0.31
C LEU A 81 -1.64 -1.99 -0.08
N ALA A 82 -1.57 -1.18 0.97
CA ALA A 82 -0.44 -0.30 1.24
C ALA A 82 0.31 -0.66 2.52
N ASP A 83 1.63 -0.78 2.43
CA ASP A 83 2.51 -0.84 3.59
C ASP A 83 2.75 0.58 4.11
N LEU A 84 2.13 0.92 5.23
CA LEU A 84 2.21 2.23 5.88
C LEU A 84 3.11 2.22 7.13
N ASN A 85 4.01 1.25 7.22
CA ASN A 85 5.06 1.27 8.24
C ASN A 85 6.04 2.41 7.98
N PHE A 86 6.69 2.86 9.05
CA PHE A 86 7.75 3.88 8.95
C PHE A 86 8.90 3.37 8.08
N PHE A 87 9.37 4.24 7.19
CA PHE A 87 10.44 3.93 6.26
C PHE A 87 11.49 5.05 6.23
N ARG A 88 12.73 4.72 6.58
CA ARG A 88 13.87 5.67 6.62
C ARG A 88 13.63 6.90 7.51
N GLY A 89 12.73 6.79 8.49
CA GLY A 89 12.35 7.88 9.39
C GLY A 89 11.01 7.62 10.04
N GLY A 90 10.34 8.67 10.50
CA GLY A 90 9.04 8.60 11.19
C GLY A 90 7.82 8.61 10.28
N GLU A 91 7.99 8.50 8.96
CA GLU A 91 6.90 8.54 7.99
C GLU A 91 6.93 7.30 7.07
N PRO A 92 5.80 6.90 6.48
CA PRO A 92 5.78 5.94 5.41
C PRO A 92 6.60 6.39 4.20
N ASP A 93 6.93 5.46 3.31
CA ASP A 93 7.63 5.77 2.08
C ASP A 93 6.87 6.79 1.22
N SER A 94 7.60 7.78 0.71
CA SER A 94 7.01 8.88 -0.08
C SER A 94 6.38 8.40 -1.39
N GLY A 95 6.94 7.38 -2.04
CA GLY A 95 6.36 6.76 -3.23
C GLY A 95 5.03 6.09 -2.90
N THR A 96 5.00 5.30 -1.83
CA THR A 96 3.78 4.68 -1.29
C THR A 96 2.73 5.72 -0.93
N SER A 97 3.13 6.81 -0.30
CA SER A 97 2.23 7.93 0.06
C SER A 97 1.60 8.58 -1.18
N PHE A 98 2.40 8.79 -2.23
CA PHE A 98 1.91 9.28 -3.52
C PHE A 98 0.88 8.30 -4.14
N GLU A 99 1.16 7.00 -4.15
CA GLU A 99 0.29 5.96 -4.72
C GLU A 99 -1.04 5.88 -3.97
N VAL A 100 -1.02 5.99 -2.64
CA VAL A 100 -2.22 6.08 -1.78
C VAL A 100 -3.06 7.32 -2.14
N GLY A 101 -2.44 8.49 -2.23
CA GLY A 101 -3.11 9.73 -2.61
C GLY A 101 -3.71 9.66 -4.02
N TYR A 102 -2.98 9.06 -4.97
CA TYR A 102 -3.44 8.88 -6.34
C TYR A 102 -4.64 7.89 -6.41
N ALA A 103 -4.59 6.80 -5.64
CA ALA A 103 -5.70 5.85 -5.53
C ALA A 103 -6.94 6.49 -4.90
N ALA A 104 -6.76 7.29 -3.84
CA ALA A 104 -7.84 8.04 -3.20
C ALA A 104 -8.53 9.00 -4.17
N ALA A 105 -7.76 9.72 -4.99
CA ALA A 105 -8.29 10.60 -6.02
C ALA A 105 -9.09 9.86 -7.11
N GLN A 106 -8.82 8.57 -7.31
CA GLN A 106 -9.58 7.69 -8.22
C GLN A 106 -10.77 7.00 -7.53
N GLY A 107 -11.01 7.25 -6.24
CA GLY A 107 -12.08 6.61 -5.48
C GLY A 107 -11.88 5.11 -5.25
N LYS A 108 -10.64 4.61 -5.33
CA LYS A 108 -10.33 3.21 -5.10
C LYS A 108 -10.31 2.90 -3.60
N PRO A 109 -10.84 1.73 -3.17
CA PRO A 109 -10.67 1.25 -1.81
C PRO A 109 -9.19 1.08 -1.46
N ILE A 110 -8.77 1.59 -0.30
CA ILE A 110 -7.39 1.52 0.19
C ILE A 110 -7.37 0.80 1.53
N TYR A 111 -6.51 -0.20 1.66
CA TYR A 111 -6.26 -0.94 2.89
C TYR A 111 -4.80 -0.77 3.25
N GLY A 112 -4.56 -0.03 4.35
CA GLY A 112 -3.22 0.19 4.87
C GLY A 112 -2.92 -0.74 6.03
N TYR A 113 -1.78 -1.42 6.02
CA TYR A 113 -1.32 -2.18 7.18
C TYR A 113 -0.11 -1.52 7.81
N LEU A 114 0.00 -1.68 9.12
CA LEU A 114 1.08 -1.11 9.90
C LEU A 114 1.31 -1.93 11.20
N ASP A 115 2.55 -1.95 11.65
CA ASP A 115 2.96 -2.64 12.86
C ASP A 115 2.63 -1.80 14.10
N GLY A 116 1.97 -2.44 15.07
CA GLY A 116 1.67 -1.84 16.35
C GLY A 116 0.48 -0.88 16.34
N GLU A 117 -0.13 -0.77 17.50
CA GLU A 117 -1.26 0.11 17.78
C GLU A 117 -0.78 1.48 18.29
N GLY A 118 -1.72 2.40 18.42
CA GLY A 118 -1.53 3.72 18.99
C GLY A 118 -1.48 4.85 17.97
N SER A 119 -1.47 6.07 18.49
CA SER A 119 -1.36 7.29 17.69
C SER A 119 0.01 7.43 17.02
N TYR A 120 0.10 8.32 16.04
CA TYR A 120 1.36 8.64 15.36
C TYR A 120 2.48 8.97 16.35
N ALA A 121 2.21 9.83 17.33
CA ALA A 121 3.19 10.23 18.33
C ALA A 121 3.66 9.05 19.21
N GLU A 122 2.74 8.16 19.62
CA GLU A 122 3.09 6.97 20.39
C GLU A 122 3.91 5.96 19.58
N ARG A 123 3.58 5.78 18.32
CA ARG A 123 4.34 4.92 17.41
C ARG A 123 5.73 5.50 17.17
N LEU A 124 5.81 6.81 16.90
CA LEU A 124 7.09 7.51 16.71
C LEU A 124 7.97 7.39 17.96
N GLN A 125 7.40 7.60 19.14
CA GLN A 125 8.14 7.47 20.41
C GLN A 125 8.68 6.06 20.64
N ARG A 126 7.95 5.02 20.21
CA ARG A 126 8.41 3.63 20.35
C ARG A 126 9.48 3.24 19.34
N GLN A 127 9.33 3.67 18.09
CA GLN A 127 10.19 3.19 17.00
C GLN A 127 11.36 4.14 16.70
N HIS A 128 11.16 5.43 16.91
CA HIS A 128 12.13 6.49 16.58
C HIS A 128 12.18 7.56 17.67
N PRO A 129 12.48 7.22 18.95
CA PRO A 129 12.46 8.19 20.06
C PRO A 129 13.38 9.39 19.82
N GLN A 130 14.44 9.24 19.01
CA GLN A 130 15.33 10.33 18.61
C GLN A 130 14.66 11.42 17.76
N LEU A 131 13.52 11.13 17.14
CA LEU A 131 12.75 12.10 16.36
C LEU A 131 11.70 12.85 17.21
N CYS A 132 11.54 12.46 18.48
CA CYS A 132 10.60 13.09 19.39
C CYS A 132 11.27 14.19 20.19
N GLY A 133 10.62 15.36 20.26
CA GLY A 133 10.97 16.46 21.15
C GLY A 133 10.13 16.46 22.42
N VAL A 134 9.94 17.62 23.01
CA VAL A 134 9.16 17.82 24.23
C VAL A 134 7.75 18.31 23.90
N SER A 135 6.77 17.95 24.73
CA SER A 135 5.43 18.52 24.71
C SER A 135 4.69 18.43 23.35
N GLY A 136 4.80 17.28 22.67
CA GLY A 136 4.10 17.06 21.39
C GLY A 136 4.80 17.68 20.18
N LEU A 137 6.06 18.05 20.33
CA LEU A 137 6.93 18.50 19.22
C LEU A 137 7.83 17.35 18.75
N ASP A 138 8.33 17.46 17.55
CA ASP A 138 9.43 16.62 17.05
C ASP A 138 10.81 17.20 17.46
N CYS A 139 11.88 16.54 17.01
CA CYS A 139 13.26 16.97 17.33
C CYS A 139 13.66 18.31 16.68
N ASP A 140 12.92 18.76 15.67
CA ASP A 140 13.13 20.03 14.97
C ASP A 140 12.20 21.15 15.53
N GLY A 141 11.38 20.83 16.53
CA GLY A 141 10.47 21.78 17.18
C GLY A 141 9.16 22.01 16.43
N LEU A 142 8.81 21.11 15.49
CA LEU A 142 7.54 21.14 14.78
C LEU A 142 6.49 20.31 15.52
N GLN A 143 5.22 20.69 15.38
CA GLN A 143 4.12 19.97 16.01
C GLN A 143 3.90 18.61 15.37
N LEU A 144 3.81 17.56 16.20
CA LEU A 144 3.34 16.24 15.77
C LEU A 144 1.81 16.26 15.64
N GLU A 145 1.27 15.55 14.66
CA GLU A 145 -0.18 15.40 14.51
C GLU A 145 -0.79 14.71 15.73
N ALA A 146 -1.89 15.27 16.24
CA ALA A 146 -2.59 14.79 17.45
C ALA A 146 -4.08 14.52 17.15
N PHE A 147 -4.34 13.63 16.16
CA PHE A 147 -5.69 13.26 15.73
C PHE A 147 -6.07 11.82 16.12
N ASP A 148 -5.33 11.20 17.04
CA ASP A 148 -5.48 9.79 17.41
C ASP A 148 -5.38 8.83 16.22
N LEU A 149 -4.70 9.25 15.16
CA LEU A 149 -4.42 8.45 13.97
C LEU A 149 -2.99 7.88 14.01
N PRO A 150 -2.77 6.66 13.49
CA PRO A 150 -1.47 5.98 13.60
C PRO A 150 -0.42 6.45 12.59
N VAL A 151 -0.82 7.21 11.57
CA VAL A 151 0.02 7.84 10.54
C VAL A 151 -0.59 9.18 10.16
N ASN A 152 0.12 9.97 9.36
CA ASN A 152 -0.37 11.25 8.83
C ASN A 152 -1.82 11.15 8.34
N LEU A 153 -2.62 12.17 8.67
CA LEU A 153 -4.07 12.21 8.39
C LEU A 153 -4.41 12.00 6.90
N MET A 154 -3.57 12.47 5.99
CA MET A 154 -3.80 12.34 4.54
C MET A 154 -3.64 10.90 4.03
N LEU A 155 -3.01 10.03 4.81
CA LEU A 155 -2.90 8.59 4.55
C LEU A 155 -3.95 7.80 5.35
N ALA A 156 -4.18 8.22 6.60
CA ALA A 156 -5.07 7.51 7.51
C ALA A 156 -6.55 7.64 7.13
N VAL A 157 -7.00 8.85 6.78
CA VAL A 157 -8.42 9.13 6.54
C VAL A 157 -8.98 8.41 5.30
N PRO A 158 -8.29 8.35 4.14
CA PRO A 158 -8.81 7.65 2.98
C PRO A 158 -8.67 6.13 3.04
N ALA A 159 -7.94 5.58 4.03
CA ALA A 159 -7.62 4.16 4.11
C ALA A 159 -8.38 3.45 5.24
N THR A 160 -8.72 2.19 5.02
CA THR A 160 -9.03 1.25 6.11
C THR A 160 -7.71 0.77 6.69
N LEU A 161 -7.41 1.16 7.92
CA LEU A 161 -6.16 0.82 8.58
C LEU A 161 -6.26 -0.47 9.37
N ILE A 162 -5.25 -1.33 9.21
CA ILE A 162 -5.17 -2.63 9.86
C ILE A 162 -3.85 -2.72 10.65
N CYS A 163 -3.97 -2.93 11.96
CA CYS A 163 -2.82 -3.30 12.77
C CYS A 163 -2.44 -4.76 12.46
N GLY A 164 -1.23 -4.96 11.97
CA GLY A 164 -0.74 -6.26 11.54
C GLY A 164 0.02 -6.17 10.22
N GLY A 165 0.08 -7.30 9.50
CA GLY A 165 0.78 -7.40 8.22
C GLY A 165 -0.17 -7.50 7.01
N PRO A 166 0.40 -7.81 5.83
CA PRO A 166 -0.37 -7.93 4.59
C PRO A 166 -1.43 -9.05 4.65
N ARG A 167 -1.22 -10.09 5.46
CA ARG A 167 -2.18 -11.19 5.61
C ARG A 167 -3.47 -10.72 6.29
N GLU A 168 -3.35 -10.00 7.42
CA GLU A 168 -4.48 -9.45 8.17
C GLU A 168 -5.25 -8.44 7.31
N ALA A 169 -4.54 -7.62 6.57
CA ALA A 169 -5.14 -6.66 5.66
C ALA A 169 -5.91 -7.35 4.52
N LEU A 170 -5.34 -8.36 3.87
CA LEU A 170 -6.01 -9.13 2.82
C LEU A 170 -7.22 -9.90 3.36
N GLN A 171 -7.15 -10.38 4.59
CA GLN A 171 -8.30 -11.00 5.25
C GLN A 171 -9.44 -10.00 5.46
N CYS A 172 -9.13 -8.77 5.87
CA CYS A 172 -10.10 -7.69 6.00
C CYS A 172 -10.70 -7.32 4.63
N MET A 173 -9.85 -7.15 3.61
CA MET A 173 -10.28 -6.88 2.23
C MET A 173 -11.24 -7.97 1.72
N ALA A 174 -10.90 -9.23 1.90
CA ALA A 174 -11.70 -10.35 1.43
C ALA A 174 -13.10 -10.37 2.08
N LYS A 175 -13.21 -9.96 3.33
CA LYS A 175 -14.52 -9.85 4.02
C LYS A 175 -15.35 -8.66 3.51
N ALA A 176 -14.69 -7.55 3.18
CA ALA A 176 -15.36 -6.31 2.80
C ALA A 176 -15.72 -6.24 1.32
N LEU A 177 -14.85 -6.76 0.44
CA LEU A 177 -14.95 -6.57 -1.01
C LEU A 177 -15.58 -7.77 -1.75
N ARG A 178 -15.74 -8.93 -1.11
CA ARG A 178 -16.46 -10.05 -1.71
C ARG A 178 -17.95 -9.91 -1.44
N PRO A 179 -18.80 -10.05 -2.46
CA PRO A 179 -20.23 -10.18 -2.22
C PRO A 179 -20.47 -11.42 -1.34
N ALA A 180 -21.37 -11.30 -0.34
CA ALA A 180 -21.82 -12.45 0.43
C ALA A 180 -22.32 -13.52 -0.55
N PRO A 181 -22.01 -14.83 -0.34
CA PRO A 181 -22.59 -15.85 -1.16
C PRO A 181 -24.12 -15.70 -1.11
N HIS A 182 -24.75 -15.61 -2.27
CA HIS A 182 -26.19 -15.58 -2.36
C HIS A 182 -26.74 -16.84 -1.64
N ALA A 183 -27.47 -16.60 -0.54
CA ALA A 183 -28.15 -17.64 0.21
C ALA A 183 -29.32 -18.23 -0.62
#